data_df2baf06d759ee87ad1297d1057425ed
#
_entry.id   df2baf06d759ee87ad1297d1057425ed
#
_cell.length_a   1.000
_cell.length_b   1.000
_cell.length_c   1.000
_cell.angle_alpha   90.00
_cell.angle_beta   90.00
_cell.angle_gamma   90.00
#
_symmetry.space_group_name_H-M   'P 1'
#
loop_
_entity.id
_entity.type
_entity.pdbx_description
1 polymer ?
#
loop_
_entity_poly.entity_id
_entity_poly.type
_entity_poly.pdbx_seq_one_letter_code
_entity_poly.pdbx_strand_id
1 'polypeptide(L)'
;CLKEAQSLGLIQFDYTAATKHVLAMIGITRKTLKEQTTDSFDLIAEYLNETTATTVTVMHTGGEKGIADHSRMPRDGIHVRFDVYRRSSGAPFDRGVMMLDRKHFRIWLALRGADYRSVINELDVERVNATPPSQKAYLGRDTPIKLPQTYVVGVNLNHPRLSGVLNDAEELMENLTLGQLALVKD
;
A
#
# COMPACT_ATOMS: atom_id res chain seq x y z
N CYS A 1 3.12 -37.61 -25.47
CA CYS A 1 3.05 -38.76 -24.51
C CYS A 1 1.64 -39.31 -24.31
N LEU A 2 0.63 -38.56 -23.74
CA LEU A 2 -0.72 -39.10 -23.48
C LEU A 2 -1.48 -39.42 -24.77
N LYS A 3 -1.36 -38.59 -25.81
CA LYS A 3 -1.95 -38.80 -27.12
C LYS A 3 -1.40 -40.03 -27.81
N GLU A 4 -0.09 -40.24 -27.71
CA GLU A 4 0.59 -41.41 -28.24
C GLU A 4 0.22 -42.70 -27.48
N ALA A 5 0.13 -42.61 -26.14
CA ALA A 5 -0.31 -43.72 -25.31
C ALA A 5 -1.73 -44.18 -25.65
N GLN A 6 -2.64 -43.22 -25.94
CA GLN A 6 -4.00 -43.56 -26.42
C GLN A 6 -3.98 -44.19 -27.81
N SER A 7 -3.17 -43.68 -28.75
CA SER A 7 -3.04 -44.25 -30.10
C SER A 7 -2.44 -45.68 -30.10
N LEU A 8 -1.67 -45.98 -29.08
CA LEU A 8 -1.09 -47.33 -28.88
C LEU A 8 -1.97 -48.25 -28.03
N GLY A 9 -3.16 -47.80 -27.65
CA GLY A 9 -4.13 -48.58 -26.85
C GLY A 9 -3.68 -48.81 -25.40
N LEU A 10 -2.66 -48.11 -24.93
CA LEU A 10 -2.14 -48.21 -23.54
C LEU A 10 -3.05 -47.53 -22.51
N ILE A 11 -3.91 -46.61 -22.93
CA ILE A 11 -4.91 -45.95 -22.11
C ILE A 11 -6.26 -45.98 -22.81
N GLN A 12 -7.34 -46.32 -22.08
CA GLN A 12 -8.68 -46.48 -22.60
C GLN A 12 -9.61 -45.29 -22.33
N PHE A 13 -9.07 -44.23 -21.73
CA PHE A 13 -9.89 -43.02 -21.45
C PHE A 13 -9.61 -41.90 -22.47
N ASP A 14 -10.63 -41.09 -22.71
CA ASP A 14 -10.48 -39.92 -23.58
C ASP A 14 -9.64 -38.83 -22.87
N TYR A 15 -8.34 -38.75 -23.22
CA TYR A 15 -7.44 -37.76 -22.66
C TYR A 15 -7.88 -36.33 -22.99
N THR A 16 -8.61 -36.09 -24.12
CA THR A 16 -9.05 -34.77 -24.51
C THR A 16 -10.17 -34.29 -23.60
N ALA A 17 -11.11 -35.19 -23.27
CA ALA A 17 -12.15 -34.91 -22.29
C ALA A 17 -11.56 -34.68 -20.88
N ALA A 18 -10.60 -35.49 -20.46
CA ALA A 18 -9.90 -35.33 -19.19
C ALA A 18 -9.14 -33.98 -19.12
N THR A 19 -8.43 -33.61 -20.18
CA THR A 19 -7.70 -32.34 -20.25
C THR A 19 -8.66 -31.14 -20.18
N LYS A 20 -9.77 -31.18 -20.93
CA LYS A 20 -10.82 -30.14 -20.86
C LYS A 20 -11.39 -30.00 -19.44
N HIS A 21 -11.64 -31.15 -18.79
CA HIS A 21 -12.17 -31.14 -17.42
C HIS A 21 -11.15 -30.52 -16.44
N VAL A 22 -9.90 -30.90 -16.50
CA VAL A 22 -8.82 -30.32 -15.66
C VAL A 22 -8.70 -28.80 -15.90
N LEU A 23 -8.69 -28.36 -17.16
CA LEU A 23 -8.65 -26.92 -17.48
C LEU A 23 -9.86 -26.16 -16.96
N ALA A 24 -11.06 -26.75 -17.05
CA ALA A 24 -12.29 -26.16 -16.49
C ALA A 24 -12.19 -26.06 -14.96
N MET A 25 -11.72 -27.11 -14.28
CA MET A 25 -11.52 -27.11 -12.83
C MET A 25 -10.49 -26.05 -12.39
N ILE A 26 -9.36 -25.92 -13.11
CA ILE A 26 -8.38 -24.87 -12.87
C ILE A 26 -9.01 -23.48 -13.02
N GLY A 27 -9.84 -23.29 -14.04
CA GLY A 27 -10.59 -22.04 -14.27
C GLY A 27 -11.52 -21.71 -13.11
N ILE A 28 -12.30 -22.69 -12.65
CA ILE A 28 -13.22 -22.55 -11.51
C ILE A 28 -12.41 -22.24 -10.24
N THR A 29 -11.38 -23.02 -9.94
CA THR A 29 -10.53 -22.81 -8.75
C THR A 29 -9.89 -21.42 -8.74
N ARG A 30 -9.38 -20.96 -9.88
CA ARG A 30 -8.81 -19.60 -10.01
C ARG A 30 -9.86 -18.51 -9.78
N LYS A 31 -11.09 -18.70 -10.28
CA LYS A 31 -12.20 -17.77 -10.07
C LYS A 31 -12.58 -17.73 -8.59
N THR A 32 -12.74 -18.88 -7.94
CA THR A 32 -13.06 -18.98 -6.51
C THR A 32 -11.98 -18.37 -5.63
N LEU A 33 -10.69 -18.63 -5.94
CA LEU A 33 -9.57 -18.01 -5.24
C LEU A 33 -9.56 -16.50 -5.43
N LYS A 34 -9.88 -15.99 -6.62
CA LYS A 34 -9.95 -14.55 -6.89
C LYS A 34 -11.11 -13.88 -6.16
N GLU A 35 -12.25 -14.58 -6.02
CA GLU A 35 -13.41 -14.12 -5.23
C GLU A 35 -13.17 -14.18 -3.71
N GLN A 36 -12.22 -14.99 -3.25
CA GLN A 36 -11.80 -15.10 -1.85
C GLN A 36 -10.60 -14.20 -1.51
N THR A 37 -9.95 -13.58 -2.51
CA THR A 37 -8.83 -12.67 -2.26
C THR A 37 -9.39 -11.37 -1.68
N THR A 38 -9.03 -11.07 -0.46
CA THR A 38 -9.29 -9.77 0.17
C THR A 38 -8.72 -8.68 -0.75
N ASP A 39 -9.51 -7.67 -1.05
CA ASP A 39 -9.10 -6.53 -1.89
C ASP A 39 -7.84 -5.85 -1.30
N SER A 40 -6.91 -5.49 -2.16
CA SER A 40 -5.65 -4.87 -1.72
C SER A 40 -5.86 -3.54 -0.98
N PHE A 41 -6.93 -2.81 -1.28
CA PHE A 41 -7.28 -1.58 -0.57
C PHE A 41 -7.82 -1.87 0.83
N ASP A 42 -8.61 -2.92 1.00
CA ASP A 42 -9.08 -3.37 2.31
C ASP A 42 -7.90 -3.81 3.18
N LEU A 43 -6.93 -4.53 2.60
CA LEU A 43 -5.68 -4.90 3.29
C LEU A 43 -4.86 -3.67 3.70
N ILE A 44 -4.77 -2.64 2.85
CA ILE A 44 -4.10 -1.39 3.21
C ILE A 44 -4.84 -0.69 4.35
N ALA A 45 -6.17 -0.60 4.28
CA ALA A 45 -6.97 0.03 5.35
C ALA A 45 -6.81 -0.70 6.69
N GLU A 46 -6.84 -2.03 6.68
CA GLU A 46 -6.60 -2.85 7.87
C GLU A 46 -5.17 -2.64 8.43
N TYR A 47 -4.16 -2.63 7.55
CA TYR A 47 -2.79 -2.35 7.92
C TYR A 47 -2.63 -0.98 8.58
N LEU A 48 -3.24 0.06 8.02
CA LEU A 48 -3.21 1.41 8.58
C LEU A 48 -3.85 1.47 9.97
N ASN A 49 -4.99 0.82 10.16
CA ASN A 49 -5.66 0.75 11.46
C ASN A 49 -4.76 0.12 12.53
N GLU A 50 -4.04 -0.95 12.19
CA GLU A 50 -3.16 -1.64 13.13
C GLU A 50 -1.84 -0.90 13.37
N THR A 51 -1.37 -0.11 12.41
CA THR A 51 -0.10 0.62 12.50
C THR A 51 -0.25 2.08 12.92
N THR A 52 -1.43 2.50 13.39
CA THR A 52 -1.69 3.87 13.81
C THR A 52 -0.64 4.41 14.79
N ALA A 53 -0.21 3.59 15.76
CA ALA A 53 0.80 3.97 16.75
C ALA A 53 2.23 4.15 16.16
N THR A 54 2.49 3.64 14.94
CA THR A 54 3.76 3.73 14.21
C THR A 54 3.63 4.52 12.92
N THR A 55 2.59 5.34 12.82
CA THR A 55 2.29 6.21 11.68
C THR A 55 2.71 7.64 12.00
N VAL A 56 3.34 8.31 11.03
CA VAL A 56 3.67 9.73 11.11
C VAL A 56 3.11 10.47 9.91
N THR A 57 2.60 11.67 10.14
CA THR A 57 2.16 12.60 9.09
C THR A 57 3.13 13.78 9.02
N VAL A 58 3.60 14.08 7.81
CA VAL A 58 4.48 15.20 7.52
C VAL A 58 3.83 16.08 6.47
N MET A 59 3.61 17.33 6.82
CA MET A 59 3.00 18.33 5.94
C MET A 59 4.09 19.12 5.20
N HIS A 60 3.93 19.27 3.90
CA HIS A 60 4.79 20.08 3.04
C HIS A 60 4.03 21.32 2.56
N THR A 61 4.52 22.50 2.94
CA THR A 61 3.89 23.80 2.65
C THR A 61 4.60 24.58 1.53
N GLY A 62 5.36 23.87 0.66
CA GLY A 62 6.11 24.49 -0.44
C GLY A 62 7.54 24.93 -0.08
N GLY A 63 7.98 24.68 1.15
CA GLY A 63 9.37 24.84 1.58
C GLY A 63 10.19 23.54 1.48
N GLU A 64 11.50 23.62 1.74
CA GLU A 64 12.39 22.45 1.67
C GLU A 64 12.17 21.43 2.80
N LYS A 65 11.62 21.84 3.93
CA LYS A 65 11.37 21.00 5.10
C LYS A 65 9.87 20.77 5.31
N GLY A 66 9.53 19.50 5.53
CA GLY A 66 8.19 19.13 5.99
C GLY A 66 8.04 19.43 7.51
N ILE A 67 6.80 19.65 7.91
CA ILE A 67 6.41 19.85 9.32
C ILE A 67 5.71 18.58 9.78
N ALA A 68 6.32 17.86 10.72
CA ALA A 68 5.74 16.67 11.31
C ALA A 68 4.73 17.02 12.40
N ASP A 69 3.66 16.23 12.51
CA ASP A 69 2.76 16.32 13.65
C ASP A 69 3.44 15.73 14.90
N HIS A 70 3.87 16.61 15.81
CA HIS A 70 4.52 16.23 17.06
C HIS A 70 3.55 15.63 18.10
N SER A 71 2.24 15.85 17.97
CA SER A 71 1.24 15.39 18.94
C SER A 71 1.06 13.87 18.91
N ARG A 72 1.35 13.25 17.75
CA ARG A 72 1.19 11.81 17.50
C ARG A 72 2.49 11.13 17.11
N MET A 73 3.62 11.58 17.65
CA MET A 73 4.91 11.02 17.28
C MET A 73 5.07 9.57 17.77
N PRO A 74 5.39 8.62 16.89
CA PRO A 74 5.64 7.22 17.24
C PRO A 74 6.79 7.08 18.24
N ARG A 75 6.72 6.12 19.17
CA ARG A 75 7.76 5.82 20.14
C ARG A 75 8.71 4.69 19.68
N ASP A 76 8.15 3.70 18.98
CA ASP A 76 8.83 2.44 18.67
C ASP A 76 9.26 2.31 17.18
N GLY A 77 9.32 3.41 16.47
CA GLY A 77 9.69 3.44 15.06
C GLY A 77 8.52 3.85 14.15
N ILE A 78 8.83 4.04 12.87
CA ILE A 78 7.85 4.48 11.88
C ILE A 78 7.72 3.38 10.84
N HIS A 79 6.51 2.83 10.69
CA HIS A 79 6.18 1.86 9.64
C HIS A 79 5.34 2.46 8.52
N VAL A 80 4.62 3.55 8.82
CA VAL A 80 3.82 4.30 7.85
C VAL A 80 4.17 5.78 7.94
N ARG A 81 4.37 6.40 6.79
CA ARG A 81 4.59 7.84 6.69
C ARG A 81 3.64 8.41 5.64
N PHE A 82 2.91 9.44 6.01
CA PHE A 82 2.14 10.28 5.11
C PHE A 82 2.93 11.54 4.80
N ASP A 83 3.29 11.75 3.52
CA ASP A 83 3.74 13.03 3.01
C ASP A 83 2.56 13.72 2.35
N VAL A 84 2.03 14.74 3.01
CA VAL A 84 0.84 15.47 2.57
C VAL A 84 1.27 16.84 2.05
N TYR A 85 0.80 17.22 0.86
CA TYR A 85 1.17 18.47 0.21
C TYR A 85 0.00 19.44 0.23
N ARG A 86 0.28 20.70 0.53
CA ARG A 86 -0.72 21.76 0.41
C ARG A 86 -1.06 21.94 -1.08
N ARG A 87 -2.33 22.12 -1.42
CA ARG A 87 -2.86 22.23 -2.80
C ARG A 87 -2.11 23.20 -3.72
N SER A 88 -1.35 24.15 -3.19
CA SER A 88 -0.58 25.14 -3.95
C SER A 88 0.92 24.81 -4.08
N SER A 89 1.35 23.62 -3.69
CA SER A 89 2.79 23.31 -3.60
C SER A 89 3.47 22.92 -4.92
N GLY A 90 2.70 22.69 -5.99
CA GLY A 90 3.26 22.20 -7.26
C GLY A 90 3.89 20.81 -7.18
N ALA A 91 3.60 20.05 -6.11
CA ALA A 91 4.08 18.70 -5.95
C ALA A 91 3.47 17.77 -7.02
N PRO A 92 4.20 16.74 -7.47
CA PRO A 92 3.70 15.80 -8.49
C PRO A 92 2.43 15.06 -8.05
N PHE A 93 2.13 15.06 -6.73
CA PHE A 93 0.91 14.53 -6.15
C PHE A 93 0.26 15.63 -5.31
N ASP A 94 -0.86 16.18 -5.75
CA ASP A 94 -1.55 17.30 -5.09
C ASP A 94 -1.96 17.03 -3.64
N ARG A 95 -2.30 15.78 -3.34
CA ARG A 95 -2.73 15.37 -2.00
C ARG A 95 -1.62 14.69 -1.20
N GLY A 96 -0.71 13.96 -1.87
CA GLY A 96 0.41 13.37 -1.19
C GLY A 96 0.68 11.91 -1.52
N VAL A 97 1.64 11.36 -0.79
CA VAL A 97 2.10 9.98 -0.90
C VAL A 97 2.14 9.34 0.48
N MET A 98 1.58 8.16 0.59
CA MET A 98 1.78 7.31 1.74
C MET A 98 2.94 6.36 1.47
N MET A 99 3.90 6.29 2.38
CA MET A 99 5.05 5.38 2.31
C MET A 99 4.90 4.31 3.39
N LEU A 100 4.86 3.05 2.98
CA LEU A 100 4.82 1.88 3.87
C LEU A 100 6.21 1.27 3.95
N ASP A 101 6.69 0.92 5.15
CA ASP A 101 7.88 0.09 5.31
C ASP A 101 7.63 -1.27 4.62
N ARG A 102 8.36 -1.52 3.53
CA ARG A 102 8.17 -2.71 2.70
C ARG A 102 8.37 -4.00 3.48
N LYS A 103 9.37 -4.04 4.37
CA LYS A 103 9.68 -5.25 5.15
C LYS A 103 8.55 -5.55 6.13
N HIS A 104 8.11 -4.54 6.85
CA HIS A 104 7.03 -4.67 7.83
C HIS A 104 5.71 -5.04 7.15
N PHE A 105 5.34 -4.33 6.08
CA PHE A 105 4.12 -4.60 5.31
C PHE A 105 4.09 -6.02 4.72
N ARG A 106 5.22 -6.50 4.18
CA ARG A 106 5.34 -7.86 3.66
C ARG A 106 5.15 -8.93 4.72
N ILE A 107 5.74 -8.74 5.92
CA ILE A 107 5.57 -9.67 7.05
C ILE A 107 4.11 -9.68 7.50
N TRP A 108 3.51 -8.51 7.62
CA TRP A 108 2.11 -8.35 8.01
C TRP A 108 1.14 -9.05 7.04
N LEU A 109 1.34 -8.88 5.72
CA LEU A 109 0.56 -9.60 4.70
C LEU A 109 0.72 -11.12 4.81
N ALA A 110 1.96 -11.59 5.00
CA ALA A 110 2.24 -13.03 5.13
C ALA A 110 1.51 -13.66 6.33
N LEU A 111 1.40 -12.94 7.46
CA LEU A 111 0.65 -13.38 8.64
C LEU A 111 -0.86 -13.53 8.36
N ARG A 112 -1.40 -12.83 7.36
CA ARG A 112 -2.79 -12.91 6.90
C ARG A 112 -3.00 -13.83 5.72
N GLY A 113 -1.96 -14.53 5.29
CA GLY A 113 -2.03 -15.41 4.12
C GLY A 113 -2.14 -14.68 2.78
N ALA A 114 -1.93 -13.36 2.77
CA ALA A 114 -1.97 -12.55 1.55
C ALA A 114 -0.59 -12.55 0.85
N ASP A 115 -0.60 -12.72 -0.48
CA ASP A 115 0.64 -12.67 -1.25
C ASP A 115 1.04 -11.22 -1.57
N TYR A 116 2.20 -10.81 -1.09
CA TYR A 116 2.74 -9.47 -1.31
C TYR A 116 2.82 -9.08 -2.80
N ARG A 117 3.20 -10.03 -3.69
CA ARG A 117 3.33 -9.74 -5.12
C ARG A 117 1.97 -9.48 -5.75
N SER A 118 0.96 -10.25 -5.37
CA SER A 118 -0.41 -10.06 -5.84
C SER A 118 -0.94 -8.69 -5.44
N VAL A 119 -0.74 -8.27 -4.18
CA VAL A 119 -1.14 -6.95 -3.69
C VAL A 119 -0.43 -5.83 -4.47
N ILE A 120 0.90 -5.91 -4.63
CA ILE A 120 1.63 -4.88 -5.38
C ILE A 120 1.21 -4.83 -6.85
N ASN A 121 1.00 -5.97 -7.50
CA ASN A 121 0.53 -6.02 -8.89
C ASN A 121 -0.86 -5.39 -9.05
N GLU A 122 -1.76 -5.59 -8.10
CA GLU A 122 -3.08 -4.96 -8.11
C GLU A 122 -2.96 -3.43 -7.97
N LEU A 123 -2.13 -2.95 -7.04
CA LEU A 123 -1.85 -1.52 -6.90
C LEU A 123 -1.19 -0.91 -8.15
N ASP A 124 -0.36 -1.67 -8.87
CA ASP A 124 0.22 -1.24 -10.15
C ASP A 124 -0.84 -1.16 -11.26
N VAL A 125 -1.71 -2.15 -11.37
CA VAL A 125 -2.82 -2.17 -12.34
C VAL A 125 -3.77 -0.99 -12.12
N GLU A 126 -4.10 -0.69 -10.87
CA GLU A 126 -4.94 0.45 -10.46
C GLU A 126 -4.19 1.80 -10.53
N ARG A 127 -2.91 1.81 -10.90
CA ARG A 127 -2.04 3.02 -10.95
C ARG A 127 -1.95 3.76 -9.61
N VAL A 128 -1.98 3.04 -8.54
CA VAL A 128 -1.89 3.57 -7.18
C VAL A 128 -0.45 3.67 -6.68
N ASN A 129 0.46 2.85 -7.22
CA ASN A 129 1.86 2.92 -6.87
C ASN A 129 2.48 4.25 -7.30
N ALA A 130 2.95 5.01 -6.31
CA ALA A 130 3.59 6.30 -6.50
C ALA A 130 5.12 6.20 -6.64
N THR A 131 5.69 5.03 -6.34
CA THR A 131 7.14 4.84 -6.30
C THR A 131 7.57 3.53 -6.95
N PRO A 132 8.76 3.48 -7.57
CA PRO A 132 9.32 2.22 -8.07
C PRO A 132 9.51 1.20 -6.93
N PRO A 133 9.39 -0.12 -7.20
CA PRO A 133 9.52 -1.17 -6.19
C PRO A 133 10.86 -1.20 -5.45
N SER A 134 11.90 -0.58 -6.04
CA SER A 134 13.27 -0.51 -5.47
C SER A 134 13.57 0.79 -4.74
N GLN A 135 12.57 1.65 -4.54
CA GLN A 135 12.79 2.94 -3.89
C GLN A 135 13.10 2.76 -2.41
N LYS A 136 14.11 3.52 -1.96
CA LYS A 136 14.46 3.69 -0.55
C LYS A 136 14.06 5.08 -0.07
N ALA A 137 13.59 5.18 1.16
CA ALA A 137 13.25 6.44 1.79
C ALA A 137 13.68 6.45 3.27
N TYR A 138 13.82 7.66 3.82
CA TYR A 138 13.97 7.89 5.25
C TYR A 138 12.59 8.19 5.83
N LEU A 139 11.94 7.19 6.44
CA LEU A 139 10.61 7.39 7.04
C LEU A 139 10.63 8.43 8.16
N GLY A 140 11.75 8.58 8.86
CA GLY A 140 11.97 9.59 9.90
C GLY A 140 12.43 10.97 9.39
N ARG A 141 12.49 11.22 8.08
CA ARG A 141 12.88 12.53 7.54
C ARG A 141 11.91 13.62 8.03
N ASP A 142 12.44 14.77 8.40
CA ASP A 142 11.69 15.92 8.93
C ASP A 142 10.95 15.63 10.26
N THR A 143 11.35 14.57 10.97
CA THR A 143 10.87 14.20 12.30
C THR A 143 12.05 14.16 13.28
N PRO A 144 11.80 14.20 14.60
CA PRO A 144 12.88 13.99 15.59
C PRO A 144 13.40 12.54 15.61
N ILE A 145 12.68 11.59 14.99
CA ILE A 145 13.04 10.16 14.99
C ILE A 145 14.04 9.90 13.88
N LYS A 146 15.27 9.54 14.23
CA LYS A 146 16.31 9.19 13.27
C LYS A 146 16.25 7.69 12.94
N LEU A 147 15.77 7.37 11.74
CA LEU A 147 15.73 6.01 11.22
C LEU A 147 16.67 5.83 10.03
N PRO A 148 17.23 4.64 9.84
CA PRO A 148 17.99 4.33 8.65
C PRO A 148 17.07 4.34 7.41
N GLN A 149 17.68 4.44 6.24
CA GLN A 149 16.97 4.31 4.97
C GLN A 149 16.42 2.90 4.81
N THR A 150 15.14 2.78 4.49
CA THR A 150 14.47 1.50 4.24
C THR A 150 13.82 1.46 2.85
N TYR A 151 13.57 0.25 2.35
CA TYR A 151 12.75 0.09 1.15
C TYR A 151 11.29 0.38 1.47
N VAL A 152 10.62 1.14 0.62
CA VAL A 152 9.24 1.55 0.81
C VAL A 152 8.34 1.13 -0.35
N VAL A 153 7.06 1.00 -0.05
CA VAL A 153 5.97 0.98 -1.02
C VAL A 153 5.30 2.34 -0.94
N GLY A 154 5.38 3.11 -2.02
CA GLY A 154 4.71 4.41 -2.10
C GLY A 154 3.34 4.26 -2.71
N VAL A 155 2.33 4.81 -2.05
CA VAL A 155 0.93 4.77 -2.46
C VAL A 155 0.43 6.18 -2.70
N ASN A 156 -0.15 6.41 -3.88
CA ASN A 156 -0.67 7.71 -4.28
C ASN A 156 -2.01 7.99 -3.59
N LEU A 157 -2.04 8.99 -2.72
CA LEU A 157 -3.24 9.38 -1.98
C LEU A 157 -4.31 10.11 -2.82
N ASN A 158 -4.01 10.47 -4.08
CA ASN A 158 -5.02 11.03 -5.00
C ASN A 158 -6.00 9.98 -5.54
N HIS A 159 -5.74 8.69 -5.30
CA HIS A 159 -6.62 7.65 -5.81
C HIS A 159 -7.98 7.69 -5.12
N PRO A 160 -9.12 7.63 -5.87
CA PRO A 160 -10.46 7.79 -5.30
C PRO A 160 -10.79 6.83 -4.15
N ARG A 161 -10.28 5.59 -4.22
CA ARG A 161 -10.49 4.56 -3.19
C ARG A 161 -9.74 4.83 -1.88
N LEU A 162 -8.82 5.80 -1.87
CA LEU A 162 -8.06 6.23 -0.70
C LEU A 162 -8.53 7.59 -0.17
N SER A 163 -9.62 8.14 -0.70
CA SER A 163 -10.14 9.45 -0.29
C SER A 163 -10.49 9.51 1.20
N GLY A 164 -11.01 8.42 1.77
CA GLY A 164 -11.33 8.34 3.20
C GLY A 164 -10.11 8.43 4.12
N VAL A 165 -8.96 7.91 3.68
CA VAL A 165 -7.69 7.97 4.42
C VAL A 165 -7.17 9.40 4.56
N LEU A 166 -7.54 10.29 3.63
CA LEU A 166 -7.13 11.70 3.61
C LEU A 166 -7.99 12.60 4.46
N ASN A 167 -9.26 12.30 4.64
CA ASN A 167 -10.15 13.14 5.41
C ASN A 167 -9.63 13.35 6.84
N ASP A 168 -9.11 12.28 7.46
CA ASP A 168 -8.49 12.37 8.80
C ASP A 168 -7.18 13.18 8.77
N ALA A 169 -6.42 13.12 7.69
CA ALA A 169 -5.18 13.89 7.53
C ALA A 169 -5.47 15.36 7.19
N GLU A 170 -6.52 15.67 6.42
CA GLU A 170 -6.94 17.04 6.11
C GLU A 170 -7.48 17.76 7.36
N GLU A 171 -8.28 17.10 8.20
CA GLU A 171 -8.76 17.62 9.47
C GLU A 171 -7.60 17.90 10.45
N LEU A 172 -6.62 17.01 10.51
CA LEU A 172 -5.36 17.22 11.25
C LEU A 172 -4.59 18.45 10.75
N MET A 173 -4.55 18.66 9.43
CA MET A 173 -3.85 19.80 8.82
C MET A 173 -4.53 21.13 9.13
N GLU A 174 -5.86 21.20 9.11
CA GLU A 174 -6.60 22.40 9.48
C GLU A 174 -6.34 22.76 10.94
N ASN A 175 -6.34 21.78 11.84
CA ASN A 175 -6.08 21.97 13.27
C ASN A 175 -4.63 22.41 13.54
N LEU A 176 -3.64 21.89 12.82
CA LEU A 176 -2.23 22.31 12.94
C LEU A 176 -2.03 23.75 12.43
N THR A 177 -2.67 24.12 11.34
CA THR A 177 -2.58 25.48 10.77
C THR A 177 -3.20 26.50 11.69
N LEU A 178 -4.33 26.21 12.32
CA LEU A 178 -4.99 27.07 13.30
C LEU A 178 -4.16 27.21 14.59
N GLY A 179 -3.54 26.12 15.07
CA GLY A 179 -2.67 26.15 16.25
C GLY A 179 -1.39 26.96 16.03
N GLN A 180 -0.78 26.91 14.86
CA GLN A 180 0.41 27.71 14.52
C GLN A 180 0.08 29.21 14.34
N LEU A 181 -1.09 29.55 13.79
CA LEU A 181 -1.54 30.94 13.68
C LEU A 181 -1.82 31.56 15.06
N ALA A 182 -2.21 30.77 16.05
CA ALA A 182 -2.40 31.24 17.43
C ALA A 182 -1.09 31.55 18.15
N LEU A 183 -0.01 30.79 17.87
CA LEU A 183 1.32 30.99 18.47
C LEU A 183 2.13 32.16 17.88
N VAL A 184 1.75 32.68 16.72
CA VAL A 184 2.43 33.83 16.07
C VAL A 184 1.85 35.17 16.50
N LYS A 185 0.77 35.20 17.32
CA LYS A 185 0.10 36.41 17.77
C LYS A 185 0.45 36.90 19.18
N ASP A 186 1.32 36.19 19.87
CA ASP A 186 1.93 36.57 21.15
C ASP A 186 3.41 36.93 20.94
#